data_c6ed56832dc9951d067edd0b2a3690de
#
_entry.id   c6ed56832dc9951d067edd0b2a3690de
#
_cell.length_a   1.000
_cell.length_b   1.000
_cell.length_c   1.000
_cell.angle_alpha   90.00
_cell.angle_beta   90.00
_cell.angle_gamma   90.00
#
_symmetry.space_group_name_H-M   'P 1'
#
loop_
_entity.id
_entity.type
_entity.pdbx_description
1 polymer ?
#
loop_
_entity_poly.entity_id
_entity_poly.type
_entity_poly.pdbx_seq_one_letter_code
_entity_poly.pdbx_strand_id
1 'polypeptide(L)'
;MSKELIRLSDCFMKFDDDVILDHINLYINDKEFLTLLGPSGCGKTTTLRIIGGFQKPTSGDVFFDGVRINDVPPHKRKVNTVFQKYALFTHMNIFENVAFGLRISKVPEAELRERVEEALALVNLAGYGKRSVNSLSGGQQQRVAIARAIVNRPQVLLLDEPLGALDLKLRKDMQIELKRIQQQVGITFVYVTHDQEEALTMSDTVVVMNEGRIQQIGTPQDIY
;
A
#
# COMPACT_ATOMS: atom_id res chain seq x y z
N MET A 1 -17.32 16.84 3.57
CA MET A 1 -15.85 16.87 3.62
C MET A 1 -15.38 15.47 3.96
N SER A 2 -14.45 14.89 3.20
CA SER A 2 -13.83 13.61 3.52
C SER A 2 -13.05 13.74 4.84
N LYS A 3 -13.07 12.68 5.65
CA LYS A 3 -12.35 12.64 6.94
C LYS A 3 -10.86 12.46 6.69
N GLU A 4 -10.02 13.34 7.25
CA GLU A 4 -8.56 13.12 7.27
C GLU A 4 -8.24 11.87 8.11
N LEU A 5 -7.53 10.90 7.52
CA LEU A 5 -7.14 9.65 8.18
C LEU A 5 -5.67 9.66 8.57
N ILE A 6 -4.78 10.11 7.68
CA ILE A 6 -3.34 10.22 7.95
C ILE A 6 -2.89 11.65 7.70
N ARG A 7 -2.02 12.16 8.56
CA ARG A 7 -1.33 13.43 8.35
C ARG A 7 0.15 13.30 8.67
N LEU A 8 0.98 13.76 7.74
CA LEU A 8 2.39 14.04 7.95
C LEU A 8 2.51 15.55 8.17
N SER A 9 3.16 15.96 9.24
CA SER A 9 3.35 17.37 9.59
C SER A 9 4.82 17.64 9.74
N ASP A 10 5.34 18.49 8.85
CA ASP A 10 6.73 18.94 8.83
C ASP A 10 7.76 17.78 8.88
N CYS A 11 7.44 16.68 8.18
CA CYS A 11 8.26 15.48 8.21
C CYS A 11 9.56 15.70 7.45
N PHE A 12 10.66 15.64 8.17
CA PHE A 12 12.03 15.69 7.65
C PHE A 12 12.72 14.35 7.84
N MET A 13 13.46 13.90 6.84
CA MET A 13 14.21 12.65 6.87
C MET A 13 15.56 12.82 6.19
N LYS A 14 16.63 12.45 6.90
CA LYS A 14 17.98 12.36 6.34
C LYS A 14 18.65 11.04 6.72
N PHE A 15 19.54 10.57 5.87
CA PHE A 15 20.51 9.51 6.15
C PHE A 15 21.90 10.13 6.03
N ASP A 16 22.65 10.12 7.10
CA ASP A 16 23.91 10.84 7.23
C ASP A 16 23.74 12.32 6.82
N ASP A 17 24.34 12.75 5.72
CA ASP A 17 24.25 14.11 5.19
C ASP A 17 23.20 14.25 4.05
N ASP A 18 22.65 13.12 3.56
CA ASP A 18 21.70 13.12 2.45
C ASP A 18 20.27 13.38 2.93
N VAL A 19 19.67 14.48 2.50
CA VAL A 19 18.27 14.81 2.76
C VAL A 19 17.38 14.04 1.79
N ILE A 20 16.54 13.17 2.34
CA ILE A 20 15.61 12.33 1.57
C ILE A 20 14.19 12.92 1.55
N LEU A 21 13.74 13.49 2.67
CA LEU A 21 12.48 14.23 2.75
C LEU A 21 12.76 15.58 3.40
N ASP A 22 12.28 16.63 2.75
CA ASP A 22 12.48 18.00 3.16
C ASP A 22 11.15 18.65 3.54
N HIS A 23 10.82 18.57 4.83
CA HIS A 23 9.66 19.21 5.45
C HIS A 23 8.31 18.88 4.78
N ILE A 24 8.05 17.56 4.59
CA ILE A 24 6.82 17.08 3.94
C ILE A 24 5.60 17.35 4.83
N ASN A 25 4.62 18.02 4.22
CA ASN A 25 3.29 18.20 4.77
C ASN A 25 2.27 17.53 3.84
N LEU A 26 1.60 16.49 4.31
CA LEU A 26 0.68 15.69 3.51
C LEU A 26 -0.49 15.22 4.38
N TYR A 27 -1.70 15.32 3.86
CA TYR A 27 -2.88 14.69 4.44
C TYR A 27 -3.46 13.65 3.47
N ILE A 28 -3.98 12.57 4.03
CA ILE A 28 -4.57 11.45 3.30
C ILE A 28 -5.95 11.21 3.89
N ASN A 29 -6.98 11.23 3.03
CA ASN A 29 -8.35 11.09 3.47
C ASN A 29 -8.76 9.61 3.60
N ASP A 30 -9.81 9.37 4.39
CA ASP A 30 -10.40 8.05 4.51
C ASP A 30 -11.04 7.61 3.19
N LYS A 31 -10.76 6.35 2.81
CA LYS A 31 -11.28 5.67 1.60
C LYS A 31 -10.85 6.27 0.26
N GLU A 32 -9.85 7.16 0.23
CA GLU A 32 -9.31 7.64 -1.04
C GLU A 32 -8.23 6.69 -1.61
N PHE A 33 -8.04 6.77 -2.91
CA PHE A 33 -6.89 6.24 -3.62
C PHE A 33 -5.90 7.38 -3.86
N LEU A 34 -4.87 7.50 -3.03
CA LEU A 34 -3.83 8.52 -3.16
C LEU A 34 -2.59 7.93 -3.80
N THR A 35 -2.04 8.62 -4.80
CA THR A 35 -0.78 8.22 -5.46
C THR A 35 0.33 9.22 -5.19
N LEU A 36 1.49 8.71 -4.75
CA LEU A 36 2.75 9.42 -4.72
C LEU A 36 3.46 9.19 -6.06
N LEU A 37 3.56 10.23 -6.89
CA LEU A 37 4.16 10.21 -8.22
C LEU A 37 5.47 10.98 -8.23
N GLY A 38 6.49 10.48 -8.93
CA GLY A 38 7.75 11.20 -9.13
C GLY A 38 8.89 10.29 -9.56
N PRO A 39 10.06 10.84 -9.88
CA PRO A 39 11.23 10.07 -10.30
C PRO A 39 11.77 9.15 -9.20
N SER A 40 12.61 8.19 -9.58
CA SER A 40 13.30 7.33 -8.62
C SER A 40 14.18 8.18 -7.68
N GLY A 41 14.18 7.82 -6.38
CA GLY A 41 14.97 8.53 -5.37
C GLY A 41 14.37 9.81 -4.82
N CYS A 42 13.18 10.26 -5.27
CA CYS A 42 12.57 11.51 -4.77
C CYS A 42 11.87 11.41 -3.40
N GLY A 43 11.96 10.27 -2.69
CA GLY A 43 11.44 10.12 -1.32
C GLY A 43 10.11 9.38 -1.20
N LYS A 44 9.44 8.92 -2.27
CA LYS A 44 8.14 8.23 -2.24
C LYS A 44 8.11 7.00 -1.31
N THR A 45 9.01 6.04 -1.57
CA THR A 45 9.14 4.82 -0.75
C THR A 45 9.49 5.15 0.70
N THR A 46 10.30 6.19 0.95
CA THR A 46 10.62 6.65 2.31
C THR A 46 9.38 7.20 3.01
N THR A 47 8.58 8.02 2.32
CA THR A 47 7.28 8.51 2.84
C THR A 47 6.36 7.35 3.19
N LEU A 48 6.23 6.36 2.30
CA LEU A 48 5.42 5.17 2.54
C LEU A 48 5.94 4.35 3.73
N ARG A 49 7.27 4.19 3.88
CA ARG A 49 7.88 3.49 5.03
C ARG A 49 7.67 4.23 6.35
N ILE A 50 7.66 5.55 6.34
CA ILE A 50 7.34 6.37 7.53
C ILE A 50 5.89 6.15 7.94
N ILE A 51 4.93 6.18 6.99
CA ILE A 51 3.51 5.88 7.26
C ILE A 51 3.36 4.45 7.80
N GLY A 52 4.06 3.49 7.21
CA GLY A 52 4.05 2.08 7.63
C GLY A 52 4.76 1.82 8.98
N GLY A 53 5.55 2.78 9.49
CA GLY A 53 6.31 2.63 10.73
C GLY A 53 7.59 1.83 10.60
N PHE A 54 8.06 1.57 9.39
CA PHE A 54 9.34 0.92 9.11
C PHE A 54 10.52 1.88 9.26
N GLN A 55 10.25 3.18 9.18
CA GLN A 55 11.22 4.26 9.41
C GLN A 55 10.58 5.33 10.29
N LYS A 56 11.39 5.94 11.15
CA LYS A 56 10.99 7.09 11.95
C LYS A 56 11.56 8.34 11.28
N PRO A 57 10.77 9.41 11.08
CA PRO A 57 11.31 10.66 10.56
C PRO A 57 12.38 11.23 11.51
N THR A 58 13.36 11.95 10.98
CA THR A 58 14.39 12.65 11.77
C THR A 58 13.73 13.73 12.64
N SER A 59 12.77 14.46 12.08
CA SER A 59 11.90 15.40 12.80
C SER A 59 10.51 15.47 12.15
N GLY A 60 9.56 16.12 12.81
CA GLY A 60 8.17 16.18 12.38
C GLY A 60 7.34 15.01 12.91
N ASP A 61 6.05 15.04 12.62
CA ASP A 61 5.08 14.16 13.22
C ASP A 61 4.20 13.45 12.20
N VAL A 62 3.83 12.22 12.52
CA VAL A 62 2.87 11.40 11.76
C VAL A 62 1.67 11.12 12.64
N PHE A 63 0.49 11.43 12.13
CA PHE A 63 -0.77 11.20 12.81
C PHE A 63 -1.62 10.19 12.05
N PHE A 64 -2.33 9.36 12.78
CA PHE A 64 -3.34 8.43 12.28
C PHE A 64 -4.62 8.64 13.08
N ASP A 65 -5.71 9.03 12.39
CA ASP A 65 -7.00 9.37 13.01
C ASP A 65 -6.84 10.37 14.19
N GLY A 66 -6.02 11.42 13.97
CA GLY A 66 -5.71 12.45 14.95
C GLY A 66 -4.71 12.05 16.06
N VAL A 67 -4.31 10.79 16.14
CA VAL A 67 -3.36 10.29 17.15
C VAL A 67 -1.95 10.22 16.55
N ARG A 68 -0.95 10.79 17.26
CA ARG A 68 0.46 10.73 16.88
C ARG A 68 0.97 9.29 16.96
N ILE A 69 1.59 8.81 15.86
CA ILE A 69 2.03 7.41 15.72
C ILE A 69 3.53 7.23 15.48
N ASN A 70 4.37 8.25 15.65
CA ASN A 70 5.82 8.15 15.39
C ASN A 70 6.48 6.97 16.12
N ASP A 71 6.04 6.67 17.34
CA ASP A 71 6.61 5.64 18.21
C ASP A 71 5.81 4.32 18.20
N VAL A 72 4.77 4.23 17.36
CA VAL A 72 3.96 3.02 17.20
C VAL A 72 4.64 2.09 16.19
N PRO A 73 5.03 0.86 16.60
CA PRO A 73 5.71 -0.07 15.70
C PRO A 73 4.77 -0.57 14.57
N PRO A 74 5.31 -1.03 13.43
CA PRO A 74 4.52 -1.42 12.25
C PRO A 74 3.37 -2.38 12.54
N HIS A 75 3.63 -3.43 13.33
CA HIS A 75 2.63 -4.47 13.65
C HIS A 75 1.46 -4.00 14.52
N LYS A 76 1.53 -2.79 15.10
CA LYS A 76 0.45 -2.17 15.87
C LYS A 76 -0.29 -1.08 15.10
N ARG A 77 0.18 -0.73 13.91
CA ARG A 77 -0.51 0.25 13.04
C ARG A 77 -1.63 -0.45 12.28
N LYS A 78 -2.72 0.28 12.04
CA LYS A 78 -3.86 -0.22 11.24
C LYS A 78 -3.59 -0.12 9.73
N VAL A 79 -2.36 -0.36 9.32
CA VAL A 79 -1.89 -0.31 7.94
C VAL A 79 -1.23 -1.64 7.57
N ASN A 80 -1.37 -2.06 6.32
CA ASN A 80 -0.61 -3.17 5.76
C ASN A 80 0.15 -2.71 4.52
N THR A 81 1.25 -3.40 4.19
CA THR A 81 2.12 -3.02 3.08
C THR A 81 2.28 -4.18 2.10
N VAL A 82 2.13 -3.89 0.81
CA VAL A 82 2.54 -4.75 -0.30
C VAL A 82 3.84 -4.18 -0.87
N PHE A 83 4.92 -4.94 -0.77
CA PHE A 83 6.24 -4.55 -1.26
C PHE A 83 6.40 -4.86 -2.74
N GLN A 84 7.30 -4.18 -3.42
CA GLN A 84 7.60 -4.33 -4.85
C GLN A 84 7.90 -5.76 -5.27
N LYS A 85 8.57 -6.57 -4.44
CA LYS A 85 8.85 -7.99 -4.68
C LYS A 85 7.82 -8.93 -4.04
N TYR A 86 6.63 -8.43 -3.65
CA TYR A 86 5.51 -9.16 -3.04
C TYR A 86 5.83 -9.86 -1.72
N ALA A 87 7.07 -10.24 -1.43
CA ALA A 87 7.55 -10.90 -0.22
C ALA A 87 6.68 -12.12 0.20
N LEU A 88 6.29 -12.96 -0.77
CA LEU A 88 5.54 -14.18 -0.49
C LEU A 88 6.44 -15.23 0.17
N PHE A 89 5.87 -16.01 1.09
CA PHE A 89 6.53 -17.12 1.74
C PHE A 89 6.54 -18.33 0.79
N THR A 90 7.68 -18.60 0.15
CA THR A 90 7.82 -19.64 -0.90
C THR A 90 7.69 -21.07 -0.37
N HIS A 91 7.89 -21.30 0.92
CA HIS A 91 7.70 -22.56 1.62
C HIS A 91 6.26 -22.83 2.05
N MET A 92 5.36 -21.87 1.85
CA MET A 92 3.93 -21.95 2.18
C MET A 92 3.09 -21.98 0.90
N ASN A 93 1.94 -22.65 0.94
CA ASN A 93 0.94 -22.55 -0.12
C ASN A 93 0.22 -21.18 -0.09
N ILE A 94 -0.68 -20.95 -1.05
CA ILE A 94 -1.41 -19.67 -1.16
C ILE A 94 -2.29 -19.42 0.06
N PHE A 95 -3.03 -20.43 0.50
CA PHE A 95 -3.90 -20.34 1.69
C PHE A 95 -3.09 -19.93 2.92
N GLU A 96 -1.96 -20.61 3.17
CA GLU A 96 -1.08 -20.33 4.30
C GLU A 96 -0.46 -18.93 4.24
N ASN A 97 -0.06 -18.47 3.05
CA ASN A 97 0.40 -17.09 2.85
C ASN A 97 -0.66 -16.07 3.29
N VAL A 98 -1.90 -16.24 2.83
CA VAL A 98 -2.99 -15.32 3.17
C VAL A 98 -3.38 -15.44 4.64
N ALA A 99 -3.46 -16.67 5.19
CA ALA A 99 -3.81 -16.94 6.57
C ALA A 99 -2.77 -16.48 7.60
N PHE A 100 -1.53 -16.19 7.18
CA PHE A 100 -0.39 -15.98 8.08
C PHE A 100 -0.67 -14.92 9.16
N GLY A 101 -1.16 -13.75 8.78
CA GLY A 101 -1.46 -12.66 9.73
C GLY A 101 -2.59 -13.01 10.69
N LEU A 102 -3.61 -13.73 10.22
CA LEU A 102 -4.73 -14.20 11.05
C LEU A 102 -4.29 -15.22 12.08
N ARG A 103 -3.35 -16.11 11.73
CA ARG A 103 -2.76 -17.08 12.67
C ARG A 103 -1.97 -16.39 13.78
N ILE A 104 -1.17 -15.38 13.44
CA ILE A 104 -0.44 -14.58 14.44
C ILE A 104 -1.43 -13.90 15.39
N SER A 105 -2.54 -13.39 14.85
CA SER A 105 -3.61 -12.75 15.63
C SER A 105 -4.50 -13.75 16.37
N LYS A 106 -4.23 -15.07 16.26
CA LYS A 106 -4.97 -16.16 16.92
C LYS A 106 -6.47 -16.17 16.57
N VAL A 107 -6.81 -15.81 15.33
CA VAL A 107 -8.19 -15.89 14.84
C VAL A 107 -8.66 -17.35 14.83
N PRO A 108 -9.89 -17.68 15.30
CA PRO A 108 -10.42 -19.03 15.29
C PRO A 108 -10.42 -19.63 13.87
N GLU A 109 -10.11 -20.94 13.76
CA GLU A 109 -9.87 -21.61 12.46
C GLU A 109 -11.08 -21.52 11.51
N ALA A 110 -12.30 -21.56 12.01
CA ALA A 110 -13.52 -21.43 11.18
C ALA A 110 -13.60 -20.03 10.54
N GLU A 111 -13.43 -18.97 11.33
CA GLU A 111 -13.40 -17.59 10.84
C GLU A 111 -12.20 -17.33 9.92
N LEU A 112 -11.03 -17.89 10.27
CA LEU A 112 -9.82 -17.78 9.46
C LEU A 112 -10.05 -18.33 8.05
N ARG A 113 -10.66 -19.52 7.93
CA ARG A 113 -10.94 -20.12 6.61
C ARG A 113 -11.89 -19.28 5.78
N GLU A 114 -12.99 -18.82 6.37
CA GLU A 114 -13.96 -17.96 5.72
C GLU A 114 -13.29 -16.67 5.19
N ARG A 115 -12.54 -15.97 6.03
CA ARG A 115 -11.85 -14.73 5.65
C ARG A 115 -10.80 -14.94 4.57
N VAL A 116 -10.07 -16.04 4.59
CA VAL A 116 -9.08 -16.37 3.55
C VAL A 116 -9.77 -16.67 2.22
N GLU A 117 -10.87 -17.44 2.22
CA GLU A 117 -11.64 -17.73 1.01
C GLU A 117 -12.26 -16.48 0.42
N GLU A 118 -12.85 -15.59 1.24
CA GLU A 118 -13.33 -14.28 0.83
C GLU A 118 -12.24 -13.42 0.20
N ALA A 119 -11.06 -13.34 0.84
CA ALA A 119 -9.94 -12.55 0.32
C ALA A 119 -9.41 -13.11 -1.00
N LEU A 120 -9.34 -14.43 -1.17
CA LEU A 120 -8.94 -15.06 -2.42
C LEU A 120 -9.99 -14.86 -3.53
N ALA A 121 -11.28 -14.93 -3.21
CA ALA A 121 -12.35 -14.65 -4.16
C ALA A 121 -12.30 -13.20 -4.64
N LEU A 122 -12.06 -12.24 -3.74
CA LEU A 122 -11.96 -10.81 -4.05
C LEU A 122 -10.87 -10.50 -5.09
N VAL A 123 -9.75 -11.24 -5.05
CA VAL A 123 -8.63 -11.09 -6.00
C VAL A 123 -8.70 -12.09 -7.17
N ASN A 124 -9.86 -12.70 -7.45
CA ASN A 124 -10.06 -13.67 -8.52
C ASN A 124 -9.15 -14.92 -8.45
N LEU A 125 -8.84 -15.40 -7.24
CA LEU A 125 -8.05 -16.62 -6.97
C LEU A 125 -8.83 -17.66 -6.15
N ALA A 126 -10.17 -17.66 -6.24
CA ALA A 126 -11.00 -18.70 -5.62
C ALA A 126 -10.54 -20.10 -6.05
N GLY A 127 -10.42 -21.02 -5.09
CA GLY A 127 -9.97 -22.40 -5.33
C GLY A 127 -8.46 -22.59 -5.51
N TYR A 128 -7.64 -21.54 -5.48
CA TYR A 128 -6.19 -21.63 -5.65
C TYR A 128 -5.44 -21.91 -4.33
N GLY A 129 -6.11 -21.95 -3.20
CA GLY A 129 -5.48 -22.00 -1.87
C GLY A 129 -4.42 -23.08 -1.67
N LYS A 130 -4.60 -24.27 -2.25
CA LYS A 130 -3.67 -25.41 -2.11
C LYS A 130 -2.44 -25.34 -3.04
N ARG A 131 -2.40 -24.39 -4.00
CA ARG A 131 -1.30 -24.29 -4.95
C ARG A 131 -0.06 -23.68 -4.31
N SER A 132 1.12 -24.04 -4.84
CA SER A 132 2.38 -23.38 -4.49
C SER A 132 2.43 -21.98 -5.10
N VAL A 133 2.96 -21.01 -4.37
CA VAL A 133 3.18 -19.65 -4.89
C VAL A 133 4.19 -19.62 -6.04
N ASN A 134 5.12 -20.59 -6.11
CA ASN A 134 6.12 -20.70 -7.18
C ASN A 134 5.50 -21.11 -8.53
N SER A 135 4.29 -21.66 -8.55
CA SER A 135 3.57 -22.03 -9.78
C SER A 135 2.76 -20.87 -10.39
N LEU A 136 2.78 -19.71 -9.76
CA LEU A 136 1.97 -18.56 -10.15
C LEU A 136 2.72 -17.62 -11.10
N SER A 137 1.98 -16.99 -12.03
CA SER A 137 2.48 -15.83 -12.78
C SER A 137 2.71 -14.63 -11.86
N GLY A 138 3.49 -13.63 -12.30
CA GLY A 138 3.76 -12.41 -11.52
C GLY A 138 2.48 -11.71 -11.06
N GLY A 139 1.48 -11.55 -11.95
CA GLY A 139 0.19 -10.95 -11.58
C GLY A 139 -0.59 -11.78 -10.56
N GLN A 140 -0.52 -13.12 -10.64
CA GLN A 140 -1.15 -13.99 -9.63
C GLN A 140 -0.43 -13.88 -8.28
N GLN A 141 0.91 -13.80 -8.27
CA GLN A 141 1.68 -13.59 -7.05
C GLN A 141 1.32 -12.25 -6.39
N GLN A 142 1.17 -11.20 -7.19
CA GLN A 142 0.72 -9.89 -6.71
C GLN A 142 -0.67 -9.97 -6.07
N ARG A 143 -1.63 -10.65 -6.70
CA ARG A 143 -2.97 -10.86 -6.16
C ARG A 143 -2.93 -11.60 -4.82
N VAL A 144 -2.09 -12.60 -4.66
CA VAL A 144 -1.89 -13.27 -3.37
C VAL A 144 -1.33 -12.31 -2.32
N ALA A 145 -0.38 -11.43 -2.67
CA ALA A 145 0.15 -10.44 -1.75
C ALA A 145 -0.90 -9.42 -1.32
N ILE A 146 -1.76 -8.99 -2.24
CA ILE A 146 -2.90 -8.12 -1.94
C ILE A 146 -3.89 -8.85 -1.02
N ALA A 147 -4.31 -10.08 -1.33
CA ALA A 147 -5.19 -10.88 -0.48
C ALA A 147 -4.63 -11.03 0.94
N ARG A 148 -3.32 -11.33 1.08
CA ARG A 148 -2.63 -11.41 2.37
C ARG A 148 -2.67 -10.10 3.14
N ALA A 149 -2.60 -8.98 2.43
CA ALA A 149 -2.62 -7.66 3.07
C ALA A 149 -4.04 -7.25 3.51
N ILE A 150 -5.08 -7.54 2.71
CA ILE A 150 -6.45 -7.11 3.02
C ILE A 150 -7.18 -8.04 3.99
N VAL A 151 -6.79 -9.33 4.10
CA VAL A 151 -7.45 -10.32 4.98
C VAL A 151 -7.48 -9.90 6.45
N ASN A 152 -6.51 -9.07 6.87
CA ASN A 152 -6.43 -8.52 8.22
C ASN A 152 -7.36 -7.31 8.44
N ARG A 153 -8.11 -6.89 7.41
CA ARG A 153 -9.03 -5.74 7.43
C ARG A 153 -8.33 -4.45 7.90
N PRO A 154 -7.21 -4.05 7.27
CA PRO A 154 -6.54 -2.80 7.61
C PRO A 154 -7.41 -1.60 7.22
N GLN A 155 -7.15 -0.43 7.80
CA GLN A 155 -7.77 0.82 7.35
C GLN A 155 -7.05 1.43 6.15
N VAL A 156 -5.75 1.12 6.00
CA VAL A 156 -4.92 1.63 4.89
C VAL A 156 -4.08 0.50 4.31
N LEU A 157 -4.02 0.44 2.98
CA LEU A 157 -3.11 -0.41 2.22
C LEU A 157 -2.04 0.45 1.56
N LEU A 158 -0.78 0.17 1.89
CA LEU A 158 0.40 0.80 1.30
C LEU A 158 0.94 -0.09 0.18
N LEU A 159 1.15 0.48 -1.01
CA LEU A 159 1.54 -0.23 -2.22
C LEU A 159 2.81 0.41 -2.79
N ASP A 160 3.96 -0.27 -2.67
CA ASP A 160 5.26 0.23 -3.11
C ASP A 160 5.60 -0.34 -4.51
N GLU A 161 5.34 0.44 -5.56
CA GLU A 161 5.54 0.08 -6.98
C GLU A 161 5.04 -1.32 -7.36
N PRO A 162 3.79 -1.70 -7.01
CA PRO A 162 3.36 -3.09 -7.10
C PRO A 162 3.24 -3.59 -8.54
N LEU A 163 3.12 -2.71 -9.53
CA LEU A 163 2.97 -3.06 -10.95
C LEU A 163 4.28 -3.04 -11.74
N GLY A 164 5.39 -2.57 -11.13
CA GLY A 164 6.65 -2.33 -11.84
C GLY A 164 7.29 -3.56 -12.49
N ALA A 165 7.00 -4.77 -11.99
CA ALA A 165 7.53 -6.04 -12.51
C ALA A 165 6.65 -6.70 -13.59
N LEU A 166 5.50 -6.11 -13.95
CA LEU A 166 4.53 -6.68 -14.88
C LEU A 166 4.73 -6.14 -16.31
N ASP A 167 4.39 -6.98 -17.30
CA ASP A 167 4.28 -6.54 -18.69
C ASP A 167 3.13 -5.53 -18.87
N LEU A 168 3.15 -4.78 -19.98
CA LEU A 168 2.23 -3.67 -20.20
C LEU A 168 0.75 -4.10 -20.18
N LYS A 169 0.40 -5.24 -20.78
CA LYS A 169 -0.98 -5.71 -20.83
C LYS A 169 -1.48 -6.09 -19.44
N LEU A 170 -0.70 -6.91 -18.74
CA LEU A 170 -1.04 -7.35 -17.39
C LEU A 170 -1.09 -6.18 -16.40
N ARG A 171 -0.23 -5.17 -16.61
CA ARG A 171 -0.23 -3.94 -15.81
C ARG A 171 -1.56 -3.20 -15.93
N LYS A 172 -2.09 -3.00 -17.15
CA LYS A 172 -3.37 -2.34 -17.38
C LYS A 172 -4.54 -3.11 -16.75
N ASP A 173 -4.56 -4.43 -16.89
CA ASP A 173 -5.58 -5.27 -16.26
C ASP A 173 -5.54 -5.14 -14.73
N MET A 174 -4.34 -5.09 -14.15
CA MET A 174 -4.15 -4.96 -12.71
C MET A 174 -4.48 -3.58 -12.17
N GLN A 175 -4.31 -2.50 -12.95
CA GLN A 175 -4.76 -1.15 -12.57
C GLN A 175 -6.29 -1.13 -12.33
N ILE A 176 -7.04 -1.67 -13.29
CA ILE A 176 -8.51 -1.76 -13.19
C ILE A 176 -8.89 -2.60 -11.97
N GLU A 177 -8.20 -3.71 -11.76
CA GLU A 177 -8.49 -4.61 -10.64
C GLU A 177 -8.18 -3.97 -9.29
N LEU A 178 -7.06 -3.26 -9.14
CA LEU A 178 -6.71 -2.55 -7.91
C LEU A 178 -7.75 -1.50 -7.54
N LYS A 179 -8.22 -0.70 -8.51
CA LYS A 179 -9.28 0.29 -8.26
C LYS A 179 -10.59 -0.39 -7.84
N ARG A 180 -10.95 -1.50 -8.52
CA ARG A 180 -12.13 -2.30 -8.16
C ARG A 180 -12.03 -2.86 -6.73
N ILE A 181 -10.88 -3.44 -6.38
CA ILE A 181 -10.64 -3.98 -5.03
C ILE A 181 -10.77 -2.87 -3.99
N GLN A 182 -10.12 -1.72 -4.21
CA GLN A 182 -10.18 -0.58 -3.30
C GLN A 182 -11.63 -0.13 -3.03
N GLN A 183 -12.44 -0.01 -4.09
CA GLN A 183 -13.84 0.36 -3.98
C GLN A 183 -14.68 -0.69 -3.24
N GLN A 184 -14.44 -1.98 -3.48
CA GLN A 184 -15.17 -3.07 -2.84
C GLN A 184 -14.82 -3.21 -1.36
N VAL A 185 -13.54 -3.06 -1.00
CA VAL A 185 -13.09 -3.16 0.40
C VAL A 185 -13.40 -1.88 1.17
N GLY A 186 -13.47 -0.73 0.49
CA GLY A 186 -13.78 0.57 1.08
C GLY A 186 -12.72 1.08 2.06
N ILE A 187 -11.43 0.80 1.78
CA ILE A 187 -10.29 1.28 2.58
C ILE A 187 -9.43 2.27 1.79
N THR A 188 -8.57 2.99 2.49
CA THR A 188 -7.63 3.93 1.87
C THR A 188 -6.47 3.19 1.22
N PHE A 189 -6.11 3.56 -0.02
CA PHE A 189 -4.90 3.09 -0.70
C PHE A 189 -3.88 4.22 -0.82
N VAL A 190 -2.63 3.95 -0.45
CA VAL A 190 -1.49 4.83 -0.72
C VAL A 190 -0.57 4.09 -1.68
N TYR A 191 -0.49 4.59 -2.89
CA TYR A 191 0.17 3.95 -4.02
C TYR A 191 1.43 4.72 -4.41
N VAL A 192 2.54 4.04 -4.61
CA VAL A 192 3.80 4.63 -5.10
C VAL A 192 4.04 4.18 -6.53
N THR A 193 4.31 5.12 -7.42
CA THR A 193 4.70 4.84 -8.80
C THR A 193 5.58 5.95 -9.38
N HIS A 194 6.26 5.64 -10.47
CA HIS A 194 6.91 6.62 -11.35
C HIS A 194 6.19 6.74 -12.71
N ASP A 195 5.12 5.97 -12.90
CA ASP A 195 4.31 5.93 -14.12
C ASP A 195 3.13 6.90 -14.01
N GLN A 196 3.09 7.89 -14.92
CA GLN A 196 2.03 8.91 -14.94
C GLN A 196 0.68 8.31 -15.34
N GLU A 197 0.64 7.32 -16.27
CA GLU A 197 -0.60 6.68 -16.71
C GLU A 197 -1.28 5.97 -15.52
N GLU A 198 -0.50 5.28 -14.68
CA GLU A 198 -1.00 4.67 -13.45
C GLU A 198 -1.62 5.69 -12.50
N ALA A 199 -0.88 6.77 -12.22
CA ALA A 199 -1.34 7.81 -11.31
C ALA A 199 -2.63 8.48 -11.79
N LEU A 200 -2.71 8.84 -13.07
CA LEU A 200 -3.88 9.52 -13.63
C LEU A 200 -5.11 8.62 -13.76
N THR A 201 -4.92 7.29 -13.96
CA THR A 201 -6.02 6.36 -14.17
C THR A 201 -6.68 5.90 -12.88
N MET A 202 -5.90 5.69 -11.80
CA MET A 202 -6.41 5.04 -10.60
C MET A 202 -6.73 5.99 -9.45
N SER A 203 -6.12 7.18 -9.42
CA SER A 203 -6.11 8.02 -8.22
C SER A 203 -7.34 8.91 -8.09
N ASP A 204 -7.72 9.16 -6.85
CA ASP A 204 -8.60 10.27 -6.49
C ASP A 204 -7.76 11.52 -6.22
N THR A 205 -6.55 11.34 -5.64
CA THR A 205 -5.57 12.40 -5.37
C THR A 205 -4.18 11.96 -5.83
N VAL A 206 -3.47 12.84 -6.55
CA VAL A 206 -2.08 12.65 -6.96
C VAL A 206 -1.20 13.65 -6.23
N VAL A 207 -0.11 13.16 -5.66
CA VAL A 207 0.93 13.94 -4.99
C VAL A 207 2.20 13.83 -5.82
N VAL A 208 2.59 14.91 -6.48
CA VAL A 208 3.81 14.96 -7.28
C VAL A 208 4.98 15.30 -6.37
N MET A 209 5.98 14.42 -6.34
CA MET A 209 7.19 14.57 -5.52
C MET A 209 8.44 14.71 -6.39
N ASN A 210 9.33 15.60 -5.99
CA ASN A 210 10.67 15.72 -6.58
C ASN A 210 11.66 16.17 -5.49
N GLU A 211 12.88 15.62 -5.49
CA GLU A 211 13.98 16.00 -4.58
C GLU A 211 13.55 16.14 -3.12
N GLY A 212 12.81 15.15 -2.63
CA GLY A 212 12.36 15.11 -1.23
C GLY A 212 11.22 16.07 -0.87
N ARG A 213 10.66 16.80 -1.83
CA ARG A 213 9.60 17.81 -1.62
C ARG A 213 8.33 17.46 -2.39
N ILE A 214 7.19 17.89 -1.87
CA ILE A 214 5.93 17.88 -2.60
C ILE A 214 5.92 19.13 -3.49
N GLN A 215 5.74 18.90 -4.80
CA GLN A 215 5.65 19.96 -5.79
C GLN A 215 4.20 20.39 -6.01
N GLN A 216 3.29 19.42 -6.06
CA GLN A 216 1.87 19.66 -6.31
C GLN A 216 1.03 18.54 -5.68
N ILE A 217 -0.17 18.90 -5.24
CA ILE A 217 -1.23 17.97 -4.82
C ILE A 217 -2.50 18.38 -5.55
N GLY A 218 -3.20 17.43 -6.14
CA GLY A 218 -4.47 17.71 -6.82
C GLY A 218 -5.16 16.44 -7.31
N THR A 219 -6.30 16.62 -7.95
CA THR A 219 -6.96 15.54 -8.68
C THR A 219 -6.17 15.21 -9.94
N PRO A 220 -6.39 14.05 -10.60
CA PRO A 220 -5.78 13.76 -11.89
C PRO A 220 -5.96 14.87 -12.92
N GLN A 221 -7.11 15.55 -12.93
CA GLN A 221 -7.38 16.67 -13.83
C GLN A 221 -6.56 17.93 -13.50
N ASP A 222 -6.21 18.18 -12.23
CA ASP A 222 -5.41 19.32 -11.80
C ASP A 222 -3.91 19.13 -12.11
N ILE A 223 -3.47 17.88 -12.24
CA ILE A 223 -2.06 17.51 -12.46
C ILE A 223 -1.73 17.42 -13.95
N TYR A 224 -2.72 17.07 -14.80
CA TYR A 224 -2.61 16.97 -16.26
C TYR A 224 -2.55 18.35 -16.90
#